data_81068b0198a19ff6f788194249da684f
#
_entry.id   81068b0198a19ff6f788194249da684f
#
_cell.length_a   1.000
_cell.length_b   1.000
_cell.length_c   1.000
_cell.angle_alpha   90.00
_cell.angle_beta   90.00
_cell.angle_gamma   90.00
#
_symmetry.space_group_name_H-M   'P 1'
#
loop_
_entity.id
_entity.type
_entity.pdbx_description
1 polymer ?
#
loop_
_entity_poly.entity_id
_entity_poly.type
_entity_poly.pdbx_seq_one_letter_code
_entity_poly.pdbx_strand_id
1 'polypeptide(L)'
;MGKTTLALAIAEDRPSIYLDLESDADQAKLAEPELYLADHEDKLVILDEVHRRPGLFQNLRGLIDRGRRRGRRSGRFLLIGSASLDLLRQSGETLAGRISYVELDPVDALEVESASLDRLWLRGGFPDSLLAADDAASLRWRQDFIRSYLERDIPLLGPRIPAETLRRFWTMLAHHQGGLLNAAQFAQGLGVDGKTVARYLDLLVDLLLVRRLPSWHRNVGKRLVKAPKVYVRDSGIVHALLGLRDKETLLGHPVVGSSWEGFVIETLLAAAPLETEASFYRTAAGAEIDLVLSLPGGRLWVVEIKRSLAPKLERGFHHACADLQPNRCFVVYAGAERFPVGESTEVISLTDLGGILLAAAS
;
A
#
# COMPACT_ATOMS: atom_id res chain seq x y z
N MET A 1 3.47 7.29 -6.97
CA MET A 1 3.43 8.24 -8.13
C MET A 1 2.17 9.07 -8.04
N GLY A 2 2.08 10.20 -8.77
CA GLY A 2 0.92 11.12 -8.69
C GLY A 2 0.98 12.13 -7.54
N LYS A 3 1.95 12.02 -6.60
CA LYS A 3 2.09 12.95 -5.47
C LYS A 3 2.20 14.40 -5.91
N THR A 4 3.10 14.69 -6.84
CA THR A 4 3.31 16.05 -7.39
C THR A 4 2.05 16.54 -8.11
N THR A 5 1.39 15.69 -8.91
CA THR A 5 0.14 16.02 -9.59
C THR A 5 -0.97 16.39 -8.60
N LEU A 6 -1.15 15.56 -7.56
CA LEU A 6 -2.13 15.83 -6.50
C LEU A 6 -1.82 17.13 -5.76
N ALA A 7 -0.55 17.37 -5.44
CA ALA A 7 -0.14 18.59 -4.76
C ALA A 7 -0.37 19.86 -5.59
N LEU A 8 -0.13 19.77 -6.90
CA LEU A 8 -0.43 20.88 -7.82
C LEU A 8 -1.93 21.12 -7.94
N ALA A 9 -2.76 20.05 -7.99
CA ALA A 9 -4.22 20.20 -7.96
C ALA A 9 -4.70 20.87 -6.66
N ILE A 10 -4.15 20.48 -5.50
CA ILE A 10 -4.45 21.16 -4.21
C ILE A 10 -4.00 22.64 -4.25
N ALA A 11 -2.92 22.93 -4.98
CA ALA A 11 -2.40 24.29 -5.10
C ALA A 11 -3.33 25.22 -5.91
N GLU A 12 -4.14 24.70 -6.81
CA GLU A 12 -5.12 25.47 -7.59
C GLU A 12 -6.29 25.97 -6.73
N ASP A 13 -6.63 25.24 -5.67
CA ASP A 13 -7.79 25.55 -4.81
C ASP A 13 -7.49 26.63 -3.74
N ARG A 14 -6.24 27.03 -3.56
CA ARG A 14 -5.85 27.99 -2.50
C ARG A 14 -4.52 28.68 -2.80
N PRO A 15 -4.28 29.90 -2.23
CA PRO A 15 -2.98 30.55 -2.34
C PRO A 15 -1.85 29.62 -1.88
N SER A 16 -0.92 29.33 -2.77
CA SER A 16 0.13 28.33 -2.55
C SER A 16 1.45 28.74 -3.19
N ILE A 17 2.53 28.11 -2.75
CA ILE A 17 3.86 28.13 -3.35
C ILE A 17 4.34 26.71 -3.47
N TYR A 18 4.79 26.35 -4.66
CA TYR A 18 5.44 25.07 -4.93
C TYR A 18 6.95 25.29 -5.09
N LEU A 19 7.73 24.49 -4.38
CA LEU A 19 9.18 24.44 -4.43
C LEU A 19 9.63 22.99 -4.69
N ASP A 20 10.33 22.78 -5.79
CA ASP A 20 10.99 21.53 -6.11
C ASP A 20 12.43 21.54 -5.56
N LEU A 21 12.70 20.70 -4.58
CA LEU A 21 14.02 20.63 -3.95
C LEU A 21 15.06 19.85 -4.78
N GLU A 22 14.72 19.38 -5.98
CA GLU A 22 15.69 18.99 -7.00
C GLU A 22 16.16 20.17 -7.86
N SER A 23 15.42 21.28 -7.88
CA SER A 23 15.77 22.51 -8.61
C SER A 23 16.75 23.38 -7.86
N ASP A 24 17.91 23.68 -8.43
CA ASP A 24 18.90 24.61 -7.87
C ASP A 24 18.29 26.00 -7.63
N ALA A 25 17.40 26.45 -8.52
CA ALA A 25 16.73 27.73 -8.40
C ALA A 25 15.81 27.80 -7.19
N ASP A 26 15.08 26.73 -6.89
CA ASP A 26 14.21 26.65 -5.72
C ASP A 26 15.02 26.43 -4.43
N GLN A 27 16.10 25.69 -4.50
CA GLN A 27 17.04 25.56 -3.40
C GLN A 27 17.68 26.92 -3.02
N ALA A 28 18.00 27.75 -4.02
CA ALA A 28 18.55 29.10 -3.79
C ALA A 28 17.56 30.02 -3.04
N LYS A 29 16.25 29.91 -3.30
CA LYS A 29 15.20 30.64 -2.56
C LYS A 29 15.17 30.28 -1.08
N LEU A 30 15.57 29.06 -0.75
CA LEU A 30 15.66 28.56 0.62
C LEU A 30 17.06 28.71 1.22
N ALA A 31 17.94 29.58 0.69
CA ALA A 31 19.25 29.88 1.31
C ALA A 31 19.06 30.32 2.77
N GLU A 32 18.07 31.18 3.03
CA GLU A 32 17.60 31.59 4.36
C GLU A 32 16.15 31.09 4.57
N PRO A 33 15.94 29.78 4.90
CA PRO A 33 14.61 29.17 4.88
C PRO A 33 13.60 29.88 5.80
N GLU A 34 14.05 30.32 6.97
CA GLU A 34 13.17 30.96 7.94
C GLU A 34 12.64 32.29 7.44
N LEU A 35 13.46 33.09 6.75
CA LEU A 35 13.05 34.37 6.18
C LEU A 35 12.07 34.15 5.04
N TYR A 36 12.46 33.35 4.05
CA TYR A 36 11.63 33.08 2.89
C TYR A 36 10.27 32.48 3.27
N LEU A 37 10.25 31.47 4.15
CA LEU A 37 9.00 30.83 4.57
C LEU A 37 8.15 31.70 5.50
N ALA A 38 8.74 32.66 6.21
CA ALA A 38 7.99 33.62 7.02
C ALA A 38 7.21 34.61 6.15
N ASP A 39 7.80 35.10 5.05
CA ASP A 39 7.13 36.02 4.11
C ASP A 39 5.92 35.41 3.41
N HIS A 40 5.79 34.07 3.47
CA HIS A 40 4.71 33.32 2.85
C HIS A 40 3.82 32.61 3.88
N GLU A 41 3.66 33.21 5.05
CA GLU A 41 2.88 32.65 6.16
C GLU A 41 1.38 32.47 5.83
N ASP A 42 0.86 33.27 4.89
CA ASP A 42 -0.53 33.24 4.42
C ASP A 42 -0.84 32.18 3.38
N LYS A 43 0.18 31.48 2.87
CA LYS A 43 0.07 30.50 1.77
C LYS A 43 0.32 29.06 2.24
N LEU A 44 -0.19 28.10 1.46
CA LEU A 44 0.27 26.71 1.53
C LEU A 44 1.65 26.63 0.88
N VAL A 45 2.65 26.19 1.60
CA VAL A 45 3.98 25.92 1.04
C VAL A 45 4.11 24.41 0.77
N ILE A 46 4.27 24.07 -0.49
CA ILE A 46 4.48 22.69 -0.96
C ILE A 46 5.98 22.52 -1.18
N LEU A 47 6.57 21.55 -0.50
CA LEU A 47 7.98 21.19 -0.61
C LEU A 47 8.09 19.80 -1.19
N ASP A 48 8.43 19.72 -2.48
CA ASP A 48 8.60 18.45 -3.17
C ASP A 48 10.04 17.95 -3.03
N GLU A 49 10.21 16.64 -3.01
CA GLU A 49 11.46 15.91 -2.79
C GLU A 49 12.20 16.38 -1.52
N VAL A 50 11.45 16.55 -0.41
CA VAL A 50 11.96 17.13 0.86
C VAL A 50 13.16 16.36 1.43
N HIS A 51 13.36 15.09 1.02
CA HIS A 51 14.52 14.29 1.41
C HIS A 51 15.86 14.85 0.91
N ARG A 52 15.85 15.71 -0.12
CA ARG A 52 17.05 16.41 -0.62
C ARG A 52 17.60 17.44 0.36
N ARG A 53 16.79 17.90 1.31
CA ARG A 53 17.18 18.91 2.27
C ARG A 53 16.69 18.61 3.70
N PRO A 54 17.22 17.57 4.36
CA PRO A 54 16.73 17.14 5.68
C PRO A 54 16.90 18.18 6.77
N GLY A 55 17.90 19.07 6.68
CA GLY A 55 18.07 20.18 7.62
C GLY A 55 16.88 21.16 7.69
N LEU A 56 16.01 21.16 6.67
CA LEU A 56 14.83 22.00 6.62
C LEU A 56 13.82 21.68 7.72
N PHE A 57 13.76 20.44 8.20
CA PHE A 57 12.83 20.02 9.26
C PHE A 57 13.01 20.83 10.55
N GLN A 58 14.22 21.24 10.90
CA GLN A 58 14.47 22.07 12.08
C GLN A 58 13.87 23.46 11.91
N ASN A 59 14.01 24.08 10.72
CA ASN A 59 13.41 25.38 10.40
C ASN A 59 11.89 25.30 10.41
N LEU A 60 11.31 24.24 9.80
CA LEU A 60 9.87 24.00 9.78
C LEU A 60 9.30 23.90 11.19
N ARG A 61 9.99 23.19 12.11
CA ARG A 61 9.56 23.08 13.52
C ARG A 61 9.36 24.48 14.13
N GLY A 62 10.34 25.36 14.00
CA GLY A 62 10.28 26.73 14.55
C GLY A 62 9.12 27.55 13.95
N LEU A 63 8.92 27.42 12.63
CA LEU A 63 7.84 28.11 11.90
C LEU A 63 6.45 27.58 12.29
N ILE A 64 6.29 26.26 12.45
CA ILE A 64 5.04 25.64 12.90
C ILE A 64 4.69 26.10 14.31
N ASP A 65 5.66 26.10 15.23
CA ASP A 65 5.43 26.51 16.61
C ASP A 65 5.07 28.02 16.71
N ARG A 66 5.67 28.87 15.88
CA ARG A 66 5.29 30.29 15.76
C ARG A 66 3.87 30.45 15.23
N GLY A 67 3.51 29.70 14.16
CA GLY A 67 2.16 29.71 13.59
C GLY A 67 1.09 29.26 14.58
N ARG A 68 1.35 28.17 15.33
CA ARG A 68 0.43 27.66 16.37
C ARG A 68 0.14 28.70 17.46
N ARG A 69 1.14 29.47 17.91
CA ARG A 69 0.95 30.57 18.88
C ARG A 69 0.07 31.70 18.34
N ARG A 70 0.00 31.85 17.02
CA ARG A 70 -0.86 32.80 16.31
C ARG A 70 -2.21 32.24 15.87
N GLY A 71 -2.57 31.02 16.34
CA GLY A 71 -3.84 30.37 16.03
C GLY A 71 -3.84 29.52 14.75
N ARG A 72 -2.75 29.46 14.00
CA ARG A 72 -2.61 28.65 12.79
C ARG A 72 -2.09 27.26 13.13
N ARG A 73 -2.98 26.30 13.33
CA ARG A 73 -2.62 24.97 13.85
C ARG A 73 -2.21 23.95 12.81
N SER A 74 -2.69 24.07 11.55
CA SER A 74 -2.48 23.08 10.48
C SER A 74 -2.56 23.72 9.08
N GLY A 75 -2.25 22.97 8.05
CA GLY A 75 -2.47 23.33 6.64
C GLY A 75 -1.48 24.37 6.07
N ARG A 76 -0.33 24.57 6.71
CA ARG A 76 0.70 25.53 6.26
C ARG A 76 1.72 24.89 5.33
N PHE A 77 2.10 23.65 5.60
CA PHE A 77 3.11 22.93 4.83
C PHE A 77 2.55 21.62 4.31
N LEU A 78 2.82 21.32 3.05
CA LEU A 78 2.64 20.01 2.42
C LEU A 78 4.02 19.50 1.99
N LEU A 79 4.48 18.45 2.66
CA LEU A 79 5.77 17.82 2.39
C LEU A 79 5.56 16.61 1.52
N ILE A 80 6.23 16.57 0.38
CA ILE A 80 6.16 15.45 -0.57
C ILE A 80 7.55 14.84 -0.67
N GLY A 81 7.60 13.54 -0.77
CA GLY A 81 8.84 12.81 -0.95
C GLY A 81 8.57 11.33 -1.18
N SER A 82 9.56 10.63 -1.70
CA SER A 82 9.56 9.16 -1.71
C SER A 82 9.54 8.63 -0.28
N ALA A 83 8.89 7.47 -0.06
CA ALA A 83 8.95 6.77 1.21
C ALA A 83 10.40 6.34 1.47
N SER A 84 11.17 7.16 2.19
CA SER A 84 12.49 6.77 2.67
C SER A 84 12.47 6.66 4.19
N LEU A 85 13.04 5.59 4.72
CA LEU A 85 13.16 5.34 6.15
C LEU A 85 13.84 6.49 6.88
N ASP A 86 14.90 7.05 6.27
CA ASP A 86 15.66 8.15 6.85
C ASP A 86 14.82 9.43 6.90
N LEU A 87 13.99 9.68 5.89
CA LEU A 87 13.06 10.81 5.88
C LEU A 87 12.01 10.67 6.98
N LEU A 88 11.41 9.49 7.12
CA LEU A 88 10.40 9.22 8.16
C LEU A 88 11.02 9.34 9.56
N ARG A 89 12.22 8.81 9.79
CA ARG A 89 12.93 8.94 11.07
C ARG A 89 13.26 10.40 11.38
N GLN A 90 13.90 11.12 10.46
CA GLN A 90 14.31 12.52 10.67
C GLN A 90 13.11 13.44 10.87
N SER A 91 12.05 13.28 10.08
CA SER A 91 10.83 14.05 10.26
C SER A 91 10.12 13.69 11.57
N GLY A 92 10.07 12.39 11.93
CA GLY A 92 9.48 11.90 13.18
C GLY A 92 10.18 12.45 14.42
N GLU A 93 11.52 12.46 14.45
CA GLU A 93 12.29 13.03 15.57
C GLU A 93 12.14 14.54 15.68
N THR A 94 12.15 15.26 14.55
CA THR A 94 12.14 16.73 14.53
C THR A 94 10.74 17.32 14.62
N LEU A 95 9.75 16.73 13.92
CA LEU A 95 8.38 17.22 13.80
C LEU A 95 7.36 16.43 14.64
N ALA A 96 7.79 15.70 15.67
CA ALA A 96 6.89 14.94 16.54
C ALA A 96 5.73 15.80 17.06
N GLY A 97 4.48 15.32 16.88
CA GLY A 97 3.27 16.06 17.25
C GLY A 97 2.94 17.29 16.37
N ARG A 98 3.65 17.48 15.25
CA ARG A 98 3.50 18.63 14.33
C ARG A 98 3.24 18.18 12.88
N ILE A 99 3.42 16.93 12.57
CA ILE A 99 3.25 16.36 11.25
C ILE A 99 2.15 15.27 11.29
N SER A 100 1.39 15.18 10.22
CA SER A 100 0.50 14.06 9.92
C SER A 100 1.01 13.38 8.66
N TYR A 101 1.11 12.06 8.69
CA TYR A 101 1.53 11.28 7.54
C TYR A 101 0.30 10.80 6.78
N VAL A 102 0.34 10.97 5.46
CA VAL A 102 -0.67 10.47 4.53
C VAL A 102 0.03 9.60 3.52
N GLU A 103 -0.37 8.34 3.46
CA GLU A 103 0.06 7.43 2.41
C GLU A 103 -0.80 7.68 1.17
N LEU A 104 -0.17 7.88 0.02
CA LEU A 104 -0.86 7.93 -1.26
C LEU A 104 -0.71 6.58 -1.94
N ASP A 105 -1.80 5.83 -1.92
CA ASP A 105 -1.88 4.55 -2.61
C ASP A 105 -1.93 4.73 -4.14
N PRO A 106 -1.59 3.70 -4.94
CA PRO A 106 -1.93 3.64 -6.35
C PRO A 106 -3.45 3.73 -6.56
N VAL A 107 -3.88 4.03 -7.78
CA VAL A 107 -5.31 4.02 -8.15
C VAL A 107 -5.94 2.68 -7.78
N ASP A 108 -7.05 2.71 -7.07
CA ASP A 108 -7.76 1.53 -6.58
C ASP A 108 -9.08 1.25 -7.32
N ALA A 109 -9.77 0.18 -6.93
CA ALA A 109 -11.01 -0.25 -7.57
C ALA A 109 -12.20 0.71 -7.37
N LEU A 110 -12.12 1.64 -6.40
CA LEU A 110 -13.18 2.61 -6.12
C LEU A 110 -13.02 3.90 -6.95
N GLU A 111 -11.86 4.09 -7.54
CA GLU A 111 -11.51 5.26 -8.35
C GLU A 111 -11.70 5.01 -9.86
N VAL A 112 -12.11 3.80 -10.26
CA VAL A 112 -12.34 3.44 -11.66
C VAL A 112 -13.76 2.95 -11.88
N GLU A 113 -14.25 3.07 -13.12
CA GLU A 113 -15.51 2.45 -13.51
C GLU A 113 -15.42 0.92 -13.46
N SER A 114 -16.49 0.24 -13.09
CA SER A 114 -16.57 -1.22 -12.95
C SER A 114 -16.11 -1.97 -14.20
N ALA A 115 -16.37 -1.45 -15.39
CA ALA A 115 -15.90 -1.98 -16.66
C ALA A 115 -14.36 -1.97 -16.80
N SER A 116 -13.66 -1.18 -16.00
CA SER A 116 -12.21 -1.04 -16.00
C SER A 116 -11.49 -1.88 -14.93
N LEU A 117 -12.22 -2.59 -14.08
CA LEU A 117 -11.65 -3.40 -12.98
C LEU A 117 -10.64 -4.44 -13.45
N ASP A 118 -10.98 -5.18 -14.50
CA ASP A 118 -10.06 -6.20 -15.07
C ASP A 118 -8.77 -5.55 -15.62
N ARG A 119 -8.90 -4.36 -16.23
CA ARG A 119 -7.75 -3.58 -16.70
C ARG A 119 -6.89 -3.08 -15.55
N LEU A 120 -7.51 -2.55 -14.50
CA LEU A 120 -6.80 -2.13 -13.29
C LEU A 120 -6.08 -3.31 -12.64
N TRP A 121 -6.76 -4.44 -12.45
CA TRP A 121 -6.13 -5.64 -11.91
C TRP A 121 -4.95 -6.14 -12.76
N LEU A 122 -5.09 -6.14 -14.10
CA LEU A 122 -4.01 -6.57 -15.00
C LEU A 122 -2.81 -5.60 -14.99
N ARG A 123 -3.09 -4.29 -15.10
CA ARG A 123 -2.07 -3.26 -15.30
C ARG A 123 -1.53 -2.66 -14.01
N GLY A 124 -2.23 -2.87 -12.89
CA GLY A 124 -1.94 -2.22 -11.60
C GLY A 124 -2.46 -0.78 -11.54
N GLY A 125 -2.32 -0.17 -10.37
CA GLY A 125 -2.84 1.16 -10.06
C GLY A 125 -1.85 2.31 -10.29
N PHE A 126 -0.65 2.06 -10.81
CA PHE A 126 0.23 3.16 -11.22
C PHE A 126 -0.37 3.88 -12.42
N PRO A 127 -0.64 5.22 -12.36
CA PRO A 127 -1.37 5.93 -13.41
C PRO A 127 -0.80 5.73 -14.83
N ASP A 128 0.51 5.84 -14.99
CA ASP A 128 1.16 5.69 -16.31
C ASP A 128 1.04 4.25 -16.86
N SER A 129 0.97 3.24 -15.99
CA SER A 129 0.71 1.86 -16.40
C SER A 129 -0.75 1.64 -16.74
N LEU A 130 -1.67 2.13 -15.89
CA LEU A 130 -3.11 1.96 -16.04
C LEU A 130 -3.62 2.64 -17.32
N LEU A 131 -3.16 3.87 -17.57
CA LEU A 131 -3.58 4.73 -18.67
C LEU A 131 -2.79 4.51 -19.96
N ALA A 132 -1.84 3.57 -19.98
CA ALA A 132 -1.07 3.24 -21.18
C ALA A 132 -1.98 2.86 -22.36
N ALA A 133 -1.54 3.14 -23.57
CA ALA A 133 -2.32 2.96 -24.80
C ALA A 133 -2.82 1.50 -24.96
N ASP A 134 -1.96 0.54 -24.62
CA ASP A 134 -2.27 -0.90 -24.69
C ASP A 134 -1.55 -1.68 -23.60
N ASP A 135 -1.83 -2.99 -23.47
CA ASP A 135 -1.24 -3.85 -22.45
C ASP A 135 0.27 -4.03 -22.63
N ALA A 136 0.76 -3.97 -23.86
CA ALA A 136 2.19 -4.08 -24.14
C ALA A 136 2.95 -2.82 -23.70
N ALA A 137 2.38 -1.63 -23.91
CA ALA A 137 2.93 -0.37 -23.43
C ALA A 137 2.91 -0.32 -21.89
N SER A 138 1.82 -0.75 -21.28
CA SER A 138 1.69 -0.88 -19.82
C SER A 138 2.75 -1.84 -19.25
N LEU A 139 2.95 -3.00 -19.85
CA LEU A 139 3.96 -3.95 -19.40
C LEU A 139 5.39 -3.38 -19.53
N ARG A 140 5.72 -2.72 -20.64
CA ARG A 140 7.03 -2.05 -20.81
C ARG A 140 7.26 -1.02 -19.70
N TRP A 141 6.27 -0.16 -19.44
CA TRP A 141 6.37 0.83 -18.39
C TRP A 141 6.66 0.19 -17.01
N ARG A 142 5.94 -0.88 -16.64
CA ARG A 142 6.15 -1.60 -15.38
C ARG A 142 7.54 -2.26 -15.28
N GLN A 143 8.04 -2.80 -16.39
CA GLN A 143 9.39 -3.37 -16.45
C GLN A 143 10.45 -2.28 -16.28
N ASP A 144 10.28 -1.13 -16.94
CA ASP A 144 11.18 0.02 -16.82
C ASP A 144 11.10 0.62 -15.40
N PHE A 145 9.91 0.69 -14.80
CA PHE A 145 9.73 1.09 -13.40
C PHE A 145 10.50 0.16 -12.45
N ILE A 146 10.31 -1.16 -12.56
CA ILE A 146 11.02 -2.14 -11.73
C ILE A 146 12.53 -1.96 -11.86
N ARG A 147 13.02 -1.78 -13.09
CA ARG A 147 14.44 -1.61 -13.37
C ARG A 147 14.99 -0.33 -12.76
N SER A 148 14.38 0.82 -13.07
CA SER A 148 14.85 2.12 -12.59
C SER A 148 14.76 2.23 -11.08
N TYR A 149 13.70 1.69 -10.49
CA TYR A 149 13.52 1.72 -9.03
C TYR A 149 14.60 0.90 -8.31
N LEU A 150 14.95 -0.28 -8.83
CA LEU A 150 15.99 -1.13 -8.26
C LEU A 150 17.41 -0.57 -8.48
N GLU A 151 17.68 0.03 -9.64
CA GLU A 151 19.01 0.49 -10.02
C GLU A 151 19.34 1.89 -9.51
N ARG A 152 18.34 2.77 -9.39
CA ARG A 152 18.52 4.18 -9.03
C ARG A 152 17.94 4.53 -7.67
N ASP A 153 16.67 4.23 -7.44
CA ASP A 153 15.95 4.80 -6.31
C ASP A 153 16.25 4.07 -5.00
N ILE A 154 16.21 2.72 -4.99
CA ILE A 154 16.50 1.95 -3.78
C ILE A 154 17.93 2.17 -3.26
N PRO A 155 19.00 2.21 -4.09
CA PRO A 155 20.35 2.51 -3.61
C PRO A 155 20.50 3.89 -2.95
N LEU A 156 19.63 4.85 -3.29
CA LEU A 156 19.59 6.19 -2.69
C LEU A 156 18.85 6.21 -1.34
N LEU A 157 17.95 5.25 -1.12
CA LEU A 157 17.02 5.21 0.01
C LEU A 157 17.42 4.23 1.12
N GLY A 158 18.46 3.44 0.91
CA GLY A 158 18.79 2.39 1.88
C GLY A 158 20.16 1.75 1.71
N PRO A 159 20.36 0.56 2.30
CA PRO A 159 21.64 -0.15 2.20
C PRO A 159 21.94 -0.55 0.75
N ARG A 160 23.22 -0.56 0.39
CA ARG A 160 23.68 -1.02 -0.93
C ARG A 160 23.45 -2.52 -1.10
N ILE A 161 22.32 -2.87 -1.71
CA ILE A 161 21.96 -4.23 -2.10
C ILE A 161 22.16 -4.33 -3.61
N PRO A 162 22.82 -5.38 -4.14
CA PRO A 162 22.91 -5.56 -5.59
C PRO A 162 21.51 -5.62 -6.20
N ALA A 163 21.25 -4.76 -7.20
CA ALA A 163 19.92 -4.63 -7.84
C ALA A 163 19.40 -5.98 -8.36
N GLU A 164 20.30 -6.82 -8.90
CA GLU A 164 19.94 -8.16 -9.40
C GLU A 164 19.50 -9.11 -8.28
N THR A 165 20.14 -9.04 -7.10
CA THR A 165 19.71 -9.83 -5.94
C THR A 165 18.33 -9.41 -5.45
N LEU A 166 18.09 -8.11 -5.37
CA LEU A 166 16.80 -7.58 -4.94
C LEU A 166 15.70 -7.85 -5.98
N ARG A 167 16.02 -7.78 -7.28
CA ARG A 167 15.11 -8.18 -8.38
C ARG A 167 14.70 -9.64 -8.22
N ARG A 168 15.67 -10.54 -8.03
CA ARG A 168 15.42 -11.96 -7.82
C ARG A 168 14.53 -12.19 -6.60
N PHE A 169 14.81 -11.51 -5.49
CA PHE A 169 14.00 -11.61 -4.29
C PHE A 169 12.56 -11.13 -4.52
N TRP A 170 12.39 -9.98 -5.19
CA TRP A 170 11.06 -9.46 -5.50
C TRP A 170 10.27 -10.38 -6.44
N THR A 171 10.94 -10.97 -7.43
CA THR A 171 10.35 -12.00 -8.30
C THR A 171 9.93 -13.24 -7.51
N MET A 172 10.76 -13.70 -6.56
CA MET A 172 10.41 -14.82 -5.68
C MET A 172 9.18 -14.50 -4.82
N LEU A 173 9.06 -13.26 -4.32
CA LEU A 173 7.87 -12.81 -3.59
C LEU A 173 6.63 -12.79 -4.49
N ALA A 174 6.75 -12.39 -5.75
CA ALA A 174 5.64 -12.42 -6.71
C ALA A 174 5.17 -13.86 -7.00
N HIS A 175 6.08 -14.83 -7.11
CA HIS A 175 5.71 -16.26 -7.18
C HIS A 175 5.08 -16.78 -5.88
N HIS A 176 5.40 -16.18 -4.75
CA HIS A 176 4.91 -16.55 -3.42
C HIS A 176 3.75 -15.65 -2.94
N GLN A 177 3.10 -14.95 -3.86
CA GLN A 177 2.00 -14.02 -3.59
C GLN A 177 0.94 -14.64 -2.67
N GLY A 178 0.63 -13.99 -1.54
CA GLY A 178 -0.33 -14.50 -0.55
C GLY A 178 0.17 -15.68 0.30
N GLY A 179 1.40 -16.13 0.09
CA GLY A 179 1.99 -17.24 0.83
C GLY A 179 2.51 -16.85 2.21
N LEU A 180 2.59 -17.85 3.09
CA LEU A 180 3.20 -17.67 4.42
C LEU A 180 4.70 -17.46 4.29
N LEU A 181 5.23 -16.43 4.93
CA LEU A 181 6.65 -16.11 4.89
C LEU A 181 7.51 -17.25 5.45
N ASN A 182 8.35 -17.83 4.61
CA ASN A 182 9.39 -18.77 4.99
C ASN A 182 10.77 -18.20 4.66
N ALA A 183 11.36 -17.46 5.59
CA ALA A 183 12.64 -16.80 5.38
C ALA A 183 13.78 -17.77 5.05
N ALA A 184 13.74 -19.02 5.54
CA ALA A 184 14.76 -20.03 5.25
C ALA A 184 14.70 -20.49 3.78
N GLN A 185 13.51 -20.65 3.22
CA GLN A 185 13.31 -20.98 1.81
C GLN A 185 13.84 -19.88 0.88
N PHE A 186 13.51 -18.62 1.18
CA PHE A 186 14.01 -17.47 0.42
C PHE A 186 15.56 -17.35 0.54
N ALA A 187 16.10 -17.55 1.74
CA ALA A 187 17.53 -17.51 2.00
C ALA A 187 18.29 -18.54 1.16
N GLN A 188 17.79 -19.77 1.10
CA GLN A 188 18.36 -20.84 0.27
C GLN A 188 18.34 -20.47 -1.23
N GLY A 189 17.20 -19.95 -1.74
CA GLY A 189 17.08 -19.56 -3.15
C GLY A 189 17.94 -18.35 -3.56
N LEU A 190 18.27 -17.46 -2.61
CA LEU A 190 19.10 -16.28 -2.84
C LEU A 190 20.59 -16.51 -2.54
N GLY A 191 20.96 -17.61 -1.86
CA GLY A 191 22.31 -17.83 -1.39
C GLY A 191 22.75 -16.88 -0.28
N VAL A 192 21.83 -16.46 0.59
CA VAL A 192 22.07 -15.54 1.72
C VAL A 192 21.55 -16.15 3.04
N ASP A 193 21.78 -15.48 4.16
CA ASP A 193 21.19 -15.89 5.44
C ASP A 193 19.76 -15.34 5.65
N GLY A 194 19.04 -15.94 6.62
CA GLY A 194 17.66 -15.54 6.92
C GLY A 194 17.53 -14.12 7.47
N LYS A 195 18.56 -13.56 8.13
CA LYS A 195 18.56 -12.18 8.62
C LYS A 195 18.65 -11.20 7.45
N THR A 196 19.42 -11.56 6.43
CA THR A 196 19.51 -10.78 5.19
C THR A 196 18.19 -10.76 4.43
N VAL A 197 17.49 -11.90 4.34
CA VAL A 197 16.12 -11.95 3.78
C VAL A 197 15.17 -11.06 4.56
N ALA A 198 15.21 -11.09 5.89
CA ALA A 198 14.36 -10.23 6.72
C ALA A 198 14.60 -8.74 6.42
N ARG A 199 15.88 -8.32 6.33
CA ARG A 199 16.25 -6.92 5.98
C ARG A 199 15.78 -6.53 4.57
N TYR A 200 15.86 -7.43 3.59
CA TYR A 200 15.37 -7.16 2.25
C TYR A 200 13.85 -7.03 2.22
N LEU A 201 13.16 -7.88 2.96
CA LEU A 201 11.71 -7.78 3.10
C LEU A 201 11.30 -6.50 3.82
N ASP A 202 11.96 -6.16 4.94
CA ASP A 202 11.70 -4.92 5.66
C ASP A 202 11.86 -3.71 4.73
N LEU A 203 12.94 -3.66 3.94
CA LEU A 203 13.16 -2.60 2.97
C LEU A 203 12.00 -2.48 1.95
N LEU A 204 11.55 -3.60 1.37
CA LEU A 204 10.44 -3.58 0.40
C LEU A 204 9.10 -3.21 1.06
N VAL A 205 8.89 -3.56 2.32
CA VAL A 205 7.72 -3.16 3.11
C VAL A 205 7.75 -1.66 3.41
N ASP A 206 8.88 -1.15 3.84
CA ASP A 206 9.06 0.27 4.17
C ASP A 206 8.96 1.17 2.93
N LEU A 207 9.31 0.64 1.75
CA LEU A 207 9.12 1.29 0.45
C LEU A 207 7.71 1.13 -0.12
N LEU A 208 6.79 0.54 0.62
CA LEU A 208 5.40 0.31 0.22
C LEU A 208 5.23 -0.57 -1.04
N LEU A 209 6.23 -1.40 -1.35
CA LEU A 209 6.20 -2.33 -2.49
C LEU A 209 5.65 -3.70 -2.12
N VAL A 210 5.76 -4.07 -0.86
CA VAL A 210 5.33 -5.35 -0.30
C VAL A 210 4.52 -5.10 0.96
N ARG A 211 3.41 -5.81 1.09
CA ARG A 211 2.64 -5.87 2.33
C ARG A 211 2.98 -7.13 3.11
N ARG A 212 3.17 -6.98 4.40
CA ARG A 212 3.24 -8.06 5.35
C ARG A 212 1.93 -8.08 6.13
N LEU A 213 1.04 -9.02 5.80
CA LEU A 213 -0.23 -9.19 6.52
C LEU A 213 0.02 -10.10 7.71
N PRO A 214 -0.13 -9.62 8.96
CA PRO A 214 0.11 -10.41 10.14
C PRO A 214 -0.97 -11.48 10.34
N SER A 215 -0.60 -12.56 11.03
CA SER A 215 -1.57 -13.53 11.52
C SER A 215 -2.39 -12.93 12.66
N TRP A 216 -3.67 -13.31 12.74
CA TRP A 216 -4.52 -13.00 13.88
C TRP A 216 -3.85 -13.46 15.20
N HIS A 217 -3.83 -12.62 16.21
CA HIS A 217 -3.03 -12.82 17.42
C HIS A 217 -3.84 -12.96 18.72
N ARG A 218 -5.16 -12.67 18.71
CA ARG A 218 -5.99 -12.82 19.89
C ARG A 218 -6.22 -14.31 20.20
N ASN A 219 -6.26 -14.65 21.49
CA ASN A 219 -6.44 -16.03 21.91
C ASN A 219 -7.87 -16.52 21.60
N VAL A 220 -7.98 -17.53 20.76
CA VAL A 220 -9.24 -18.21 20.41
C VAL A 220 -9.23 -19.69 20.88
N GLY A 221 -8.29 -20.06 21.77
CA GLY A 221 -8.14 -21.45 22.24
C GLY A 221 -7.62 -22.42 21.16
N LYS A 222 -7.09 -21.92 20.06
CA LYS A 222 -6.57 -22.69 18.93
C LYS A 222 -5.10 -22.40 18.68
N ARG A 223 -4.38 -23.37 18.11
CA ARG A 223 -3.00 -23.17 17.66
C ARG A 223 -3.00 -22.44 16.31
N LEU A 224 -2.69 -21.16 16.32
CA LEU A 224 -2.62 -20.30 15.12
C LEU A 224 -1.27 -20.41 14.42
N VAL A 225 -1.28 -20.27 13.10
CA VAL A 225 -0.08 -20.04 12.31
C VAL A 225 0.46 -18.65 12.66
N LYS A 226 1.77 -18.52 12.92
CA LYS A 226 2.39 -17.24 13.33
C LYS A 226 3.07 -16.48 12.20
N ALA A 227 3.50 -17.20 11.15
CA ALA A 227 4.17 -16.58 10.02
C ALA A 227 3.19 -15.66 9.27
N PRO A 228 3.57 -14.42 8.92
CA PRO A 228 2.71 -13.52 8.16
C PRO A 228 2.55 -14.01 6.72
N LYS A 229 1.47 -13.62 6.06
CA LYS A 229 1.33 -13.68 4.59
C LYS A 229 2.08 -12.48 3.98
N VAL A 230 2.63 -12.65 2.78
CA VAL A 230 3.33 -11.60 2.03
C VAL A 230 2.71 -11.38 0.67
N TYR A 231 2.53 -10.10 0.31
CA TYR A 231 1.95 -9.68 -0.97
C TYR A 231 2.81 -8.59 -1.59
N VAL A 232 3.16 -8.72 -2.86
CA VAL A 232 3.54 -7.57 -3.67
C VAL A 232 2.27 -6.74 -3.85
N ARG A 233 2.29 -5.47 -3.43
CA ARG A 233 1.05 -4.68 -3.26
C ARG A 233 0.34 -4.38 -4.57
N ASP A 234 1.07 -3.94 -5.59
CA ASP A 234 0.50 -3.64 -6.90
C ASP A 234 0.42 -4.90 -7.77
N SER A 235 -0.79 -5.24 -8.20
CA SER A 235 -1.05 -6.43 -9.02
C SER A 235 -0.36 -6.39 -10.37
N GLY A 236 -0.24 -5.20 -10.99
CA GLY A 236 0.48 -5.03 -12.25
C GLY A 236 1.98 -5.29 -12.09
N ILE A 237 2.56 -4.92 -10.95
CA ILE A 237 3.96 -5.24 -10.64
C ILE A 237 4.13 -6.75 -10.44
N VAL A 238 3.21 -7.44 -9.76
CA VAL A 238 3.20 -8.93 -9.70
C VAL A 238 3.27 -9.51 -11.11
N HIS A 239 2.38 -9.07 -11.99
CA HIS A 239 2.29 -9.59 -13.35
C HIS A 239 3.55 -9.29 -14.18
N ALA A 240 4.14 -8.10 -14.03
CA ALA A 240 5.38 -7.74 -14.72
C ALA A 240 6.59 -8.55 -14.23
N LEU A 241 6.72 -8.78 -12.91
CA LEU A 241 7.77 -9.63 -12.32
C LEU A 241 7.68 -11.08 -12.80
N LEU A 242 6.46 -11.57 -13.08
CA LEU A 242 6.18 -12.92 -13.56
C LEU A 242 6.14 -13.02 -15.11
N GLY A 243 6.31 -11.92 -15.83
CA GLY A 243 6.29 -11.90 -17.30
C GLY A 243 4.91 -12.11 -17.91
N LEU A 244 3.82 -11.87 -17.15
CA LEU A 244 2.45 -12.01 -17.62
C LEU A 244 2.04 -10.79 -18.44
N ARG A 245 1.76 -11.02 -19.72
CA ARG A 245 1.63 -9.95 -20.72
C ARG A 245 0.22 -9.40 -20.88
N ASP A 246 -0.76 -10.27 -20.71
CA ASP A 246 -2.17 -10.02 -20.98
C ASP A 246 -3.07 -10.84 -20.05
N LYS A 247 -4.38 -10.60 -20.17
CA LYS A 247 -5.38 -11.26 -19.34
C LYS A 247 -5.41 -12.78 -19.54
N GLU A 248 -5.22 -13.28 -20.77
CA GLU A 248 -5.23 -14.72 -21.05
C GLU A 248 -4.08 -15.44 -20.36
N THR A 249 -2.86 -14.91 -20.46
CA THR A 249 -1.70 -15.46 -19.75
C THR A 249 -1.85 -15.40 -18.24
N LEU A 250 -2.48 -14.35 -17.69
CA LEU A 250 -2.79 -14.25 -16.27
C LEU A 250 -3.82 -15.29 -15.84
N LEU A 251 -4.90 -15.47 -16.61
CA LEU A 251 -5.96 -16.43 -16.28
C LEU A 251 -5.49 -17.89 -16.29
N GLY A 252 -4.50 -18.20 -17.13
CA GLY A 252 -3.85 -19.51 -17.18
C GLY A 252 -2.74 -19.72 -16.14
N HIS A 253 -2.35 -18.70 -15.39
CA HIS A 253 -1.22 -18.80 -14.48
C HIS A 253 -1.64 -19.16 -13.04
N PRO A 254 -0.86 -20.00 -12.31
CA PRO A 254 -1.19 -20.38 -10.93
C PRO A 254 -1.36 -19.21 -9.96
N VAL A 255 -0.75 -18.06 -10.24
CA VAL A 255 -0.83 -16.84 -9.39
C VAL A 255 -2.19 -16.15 -9.46
N VAL A 256 -3.07 -16.51 -10.39
CA VAL A 256 -4.31 -15.78 -10.67
C VAL A 256 -5.17 -15.55 -9.43
N GLY A 257 -5.33 -16.58 -8.59
CA GLY A 257 -6.12 -16.49 -7.35
C GLY A 257 -5.47 -15.57 -6.32
N SER A 258 -4.19 -15.78 -6.03
CA SER A 258 -3.46 -14.97 -5.04
C SER A 258 -3.15 -13.53 -5.51
N SER A 259 -3.04 -13.31 -6.82
CA SER A 259 -2.98 -11.96 -7.38
C SER A 259 -4.31 -11.22 -7.19
N TRP A 260 -5.44 -11.89 -7.43
CA TRP A 260 -6.77 -11.34 -7.15
C TRP A 260 -6.95 -11.07 -5.64
N GLU A 261 -6.55 -12.00 -4.79
CA GLU A 261 -6.59 -11.86 -3.32
C GLU A 261 -5.83 -10.60 -2.88
N GLY A 262 -4.58 -10.42 -3.35
CA GLY A 262 -3.79 -9.24 -3.02
C GLY A 262 -4.42 -7.94 -3.52
N PHE A 263 -4.96 -7.92 -4.75
CA PHE A 263 -5.67 -6.77 -5.31
C PHE A 263 -6.89 -6.37 -4.49
N VAL A 264 -7.70 -7.34 -4.05
CA VAL A 264 -8.86 -7.11 -3.18
C VAL A 264 -8.41 -6.58 -1.82
N ILE A 265 -7.39 -7.19 -1.20
CA ILE A 265 -6.86 -6.75 0.10
C ILE A 265 -6.38 -5.30 0.04
N GLU A 266 -5.59 -4.91 -0.96
CA GLU A 266 -5.08 -3.53 -1.08
C GLU A 266 -6.24 -2.53 -1.23
N THR A 267 -7.23 -2.80 -2.09
CA THR A 267 -8.41 -1.94 -2.25
C THR A 267 -9.20 -1.80 -0.95
N LEU A 268 -9.47 -2.90 -0.25
CA LEU A 268 -10.25 -2.85 0.99
C LEU A 268 -9.50 -2.12 2.12
N LEU A 269 -8.18 -2.23 2.16
CA LEU A 269 -7.35 -1.54 3.16
C LEU A 269 -7.23 -0.04 2.87
N ALA A 270 -7.17 0.36 1.60
CA ALA A 270 -7.22 1.77 1.20
C ALA A 270 -8.56 2.44 1.58
N ALA A 271 -9.66 1.68 1.49
CA ALA A 271 -11.00 2.15 1.84
C ALA A 271 -11.33 2.08 3.35
N ALA A 272 -10.57 1.34 4.13
CA ALA A 272 -10.86 1.11 5.53
C ALA A 272 -10.56 2.35 6.41
N PRO A 273 -11.27 2.54 7.55
CA PRO A 273 -10.92 3.55 8.53
C PRO A 273 -9.44 3.48 8.95
N LEU A 274 -8.78 4.63 9.15
CA LEU A 274 -7.35 4.73 9.48
C LEU A 274 -6.88 3.87 10.66
N GLU A 275 -7.76 3.63 11.64
CA GLU A 275 -7.42 2.84 12.84
C GLU A 275 -7.73 1.34 12.67
N THR A 276 -7.98 0.88 11.43
CA THR A 276 -8.31 -0.52 11.16
C THR A 276 -7.05 -1.38 11.26
N GLU A 277 -7.09 -2.42 12.10
CA GLU A 277 -6.05 -3.45 12.13
C GLU A 277 -6.43 -4.59 11.17
N ALA A 278 -5.54 -4.89 10.23
CA ALA A 278 -5.72 -5.95 9.26
C ALA A 278 -4.86 -7.18 9.61
N SER A 279 -5.43 -8.36 9.48
CA SER A 279 -4.75 -9.63 9.67
C SER A 279 -5.40 -10.71 8.82
N PHE A 280 -4.79 -11.89 8.72
CA PHE A 280 -5.46 -13.10 8.25
C PHE A 280 -5.65 -14.07 9.41
N TYR A 281 -6.59 -14.99 9.29
CA TYR A 281 -6.78 -16.06 10.28
C TYR A 281 -6.44 -17.41 9.68
N ARG A 282 -5.58 -18.18 10.35
CA ARG A 282 -5.27 -19.57 9.95
C ARG A 282 -4.89 -20.40 11.14
N THR A 283 -5.58 -21.53 11.32
CA THR A 283 -5.24 -22.54 12.33
C THR A 283 -4.32 -23.61 11.75
N ALA A 284 -3.62 -24.34 12.62
CA ALA A 284 -2.85 -25.51 12.23
C ALA A 284 -3.74 -26.65 11.66
N ALA A 285 -5.04 -26.64 11.94
CA ALA A 285 -6.02 -27.59 11.46
C ALA A 285 -6.65 -27.21 10.12
N GLY A 286 -6.26 -26.08 9.50
CA GLY A 286 -6.69 -25.68 8.16
C GLY A 286 -7.95 -24.79 8.09
N ALA A 287 -8.50 -24.32 9.23
CA ALA A 287 -9.49 -23.24 9.20
C ALA A 287 -8.79 -21.95 8.79
N GLU A 288 -9.32 -21.21 7.80
CA GLU A 288 -8.67 -20.02 7.23
C GLU A 288 -9.71 -18.95 6.86
N ILE A 289 -9.30 -17.68 6.99
CA ILE A 289 -9.96 -16.49 6.44
C ILE A 289 -8.87 -15.60 5.86
N ASP A 290 -9.08 -15.13 4.64
CA ASP A 290 -8.10 -14.35 3.87
C ASP A 290 -7.83 -12.99 4.50
N LEU A 291 -8.89 -12.29 4.96
CA LEU A 291 -8.75 -10.97 5.57
C LEU A 291 -9.69 -10.82 6.78
N VAL A 292 -9.11 -10.41 7.89
CA VAL A 292 -9.81 -10.05 9.14
C VAL A 292 -9.56 -8.58 9.41
N LEU A 293 -10.62 -7.78 9.51
CA LEU A 293 -10.58 -6.35 9.77
C LEU A 293 -11.11 -6.08 11.18
N SER A 294 -10.21 -5.62 12.05
CA SER A 294 -10.59 -5.06 13.36
C SER A 294 -10.84 -3.56 13.19
N LEU A 295 -12.09 -3.18 13.03
CA LEU A 295 -12.51 -1.80 12.82
C LEU A 295 -12.63 -1.04 14.15
N PRO A 296 -12.56 0.30 14.13
CA PRO A 296 -12.86 1.12 15.31
C PRO A 296 -14.19 0.75 15.97
N GLY A 297 -14.25 0.91 17.29
CA GLY A 297 -15.45 0.54 18.08
C GLY A 297 -15.59 -0.96 18.32
N GLY A 298 -14.54 -1.75 18.13
CA GLY A 298 -14.51 -3.19 18.43
C GLY A 298 -15.28 -4.05 17.43
N ARG A 299 -15.60 -3.53 16.27
CA ARG A 299 -16.27 -4.26 15.17
C ARG A 299 -15.27 -5.17 14.47
N LEU A 300 -15.61 -6.45 14.36
CA LEU A 300 -14.80 -7.44 13.67
C LEU A 300 -15.50 -7.90 12.39
N TRP A 301 -14.88 -7.66 11.24
CA TRP A 301 -15.36 -8.12 9.94
C TRP A 301 -14.40 -9.14 9.37
N VAL A 302 -14.94 -10.15 8.73
CA VAL A 302 -14.14 -11.16 8.03
C VAL A 302 -14.50 -11.19 6.58
N VAL A 303 -13.50 -11.36 5.72
CA VAL A 303 -13.62 -11.37 4.28
C VAL A 303 -12.91 -12.59 3.72
N GLU A 304 -13.67 -13.43 3.04
CA GLU A 304 -13.16 -14.48 2.18
C GLU A 304 -13.09 -13.95 0.75
N ILE A 305 -12.05 -14.29 0.01
CA ILE A 305 -11.82 -13.74 -1.32
C ILE A 305 -11.82 -14.86 -2.36
N LYS A 306 -12.74 -14.81 -3.29
CA LYS A 306 -12.88 -15.80 -4.36
C LYS A 306 -12.96 -15.09 -5.71
N ARG A 307 -12.22 -15.58 -6.70
CA ARG A 307 -12.33 -15.06 -8.06
C ARG A 307 -13.46 -15.68 -8.88
N SER A 308 -14.00 -16.81 -8.44
CA SER A 308 -15.10 -17.50 -9.11
C SER A 308 -16.40 -16.68 -9.07
N LEU A 309 -17.18 -16.70 -10.16
CA LEU A 309 -18.53 -16.14 -10.20
C LEU A 309 -19.56 -16.92 -9.38
N ALA A 310 -19.24 -18.18 -9.03
CA ALA A 310 -20.04 -19.01 -8.13
C ALA A 310 -19.17 -19.43 -6.93
N PRO A 311 -18.94 -18.52 -5.96
CA PRO A 311 -18.06 -18.79 -4.84
C PRO A 311 -18.64 -19.88 -3.95
N LYS A 312 -17.81 -20.88 -3.63
CA LYS A 312 -18.15 -21.93 -2.67
C LYS A 312 -17.36 -21.69 -1.39
N LEU A 313 -18.07 -21.71 -0.26
CA LEU A 313 -17.47 -21.63 1.06
C LEU A 313 -17.08 -23.02 1.55
N GLU A 314 -15.84 -23.15 1.98
CA GLU A 314 -15.31 -24.39 2.52
C GLU A 314 -15.64 -24.49 4.03
N ARG A 315 -15.57 -25.72 4.55
CA ARG A 315 -15.78 -25.96 6.00
C ARG A 315 -14.82 -25.15 6.88
N GLY A 316 -13.59 -24.90 6.37
CA GLY A 316 -12.57 -24.10 7.06
C GLY A 316 -13.04 -22.68 7.38
N PHE A 317 -13.73 -22.03 6.43
CA PHE A 317 -14.33 -20.69 6.63
C PHE A 317 -15.38 -20.68 7.74
N HIS A 318 -16.32 -21.65 7.74
CA HIS A 318 -17.36 -21.73 8.78
C HIS A 318 -16.76 -21.98 10.18
N HIS A 319 -15.74 -22.83 10.27
CA HIS A 319 -15.02 -23.04 11.53
C HIS A 319 -14.31 -21.79 11.99
N ALA A 320 -13.67 -21.06 11.09
CA ALA A 320 -12.99 -19.82 11.41
C ALA A 320 -13.97 -18.70 11.87
N CYS A 321 -15.14 -18.59 11.23
CA CYS A 321 -16.21 -17.70 11.68
C CYS A 321 -16.73 -18.07 13.08
N ALA A 322 -16.89 -19.37 13.36
CA ALA A 322 -17.29 -19.84 14.68
C ALA A 322 -16.23 -19.53 15.77
N ASP A 323 -14.94 -19.62 15.43
CA ASP A 323 -13.83 -19.31 16.31
C ASP A 323 -13.72 -17.79 16.60
N LEU A 324 -13.92 -16.95 15.58
CA LEU A 324 -13.74 -15.49 15.65
C LEU A 324 -14.98 -14.73 16.09
N GLN A 325 -16.18 -15.28 15.87
CA GLN A 325 -17.48 -14.65 16.14
C GLN A 325 -17.58 -13.21 15.58
N PRO A 326 -17.33 -13.02 14.26
CA PRO A 326 -17.32 -11.69 13.67
C PRO A 326 -18.70 -11.03 13.64
N ASN A 327 -18.74 -9.71 13.63
CA ASN A 327 -19.97 -8.94 13.48
C ASN A 327 -20.58 -9.07 12.07
N ARG A 328 -19.71 -9.21 11.05
CA ARG A 328 -20.11 -9.39 9.65
C ARG A 328 -19.15 -10.34 8.94
N CYS A 329 -19.70 -11.16 8.05
CA CYS A 329 -18.94 -12.08 7.20
C CYS A 329 -19.24 -11.73 5.74
N PHE A 330 -18.19 -11.57 4.93
CA PHE A 330 -18.29 -11.26 3.52
C PHE A 330 -17.54 -12.27 2.68
N VAL A 331 -18.04 -12.48 1.47
CA VAL A 331 -17.31 -13.14 0.38
C VAL A 331 -17.19 -12.16 -0.76
N VAL A 332 -15.99 -11.63 -0.98
CA VAL A 332 -15.71 -10.80 -2.15
C VAL A 332 -15.43 -11.69 -3.34
N TYR A 333 -16.15 -11.45 -4.44
CA TYR A 333 -16.04 -12.24 -5.65
C TYR A 333 -15.92 -11.37 -6.91
N ALA A 334 -15.68 -12.00 -8.07
CA ALA A 334 -15.48 -11.27 -9.32
C ALA A 334 -16.78 -10.79 -10.00
N GLY A 335 -17.95 -11.08 -9.42
CA GLY A 335 -19.24 -10.63 -9.95
C GLY A 335 -19.70 -9.31 -9.33
N ALA A 336 -20.81 -8.77 -9.85
CA ALA A 336 -21.38 -7.49 -9.44
C ALA A 336 -22.61 -7.60 -8.52
N GLU A 337 -23.20 -8.78 -8.40
CA GLU A 337 -24.41 -8.96 -7.62
C GLU A 337 -24.11 -9.10 -6.12
N ARG A 338 -25.11 -8.73 -5.31
CA ARG A 338 -25.05 -8.86 -3.86
C ARG A 338 -26.17 -9.80 -3.40
N PHE A 339 -25.79 -10.86 -2.69
CA PHE A 339 -26.75 -11.87 -2.21
C PHE A 339 -26.26 -12.57 -0.94
N PRO A 340 -27.18 -13.05 -0.07
CA PRO A 340 -26.83 -13.80 1.13
C PRO A 340 -26.42 -15.25 0.80
N VAL A 341 -25.48 -15.76 1.57
CA VAL A 341 -25.11 -17.19 1.60
C VAL A 341 -25.14 -17.68 3.05
N GLY A 342 -26.16 -18.48 3.39
CA GLY A 342 -26.43 -18.85 4.78
C GLY A 342 -27.02 -17.69 5.59
N GLU A 343 -26.96 -17.80 6.94
CA GLU A 343 -27.64 -16.84 7.82
C GLU A 343 -26.85 -15.57 8.11
N SER A 344 -25.52 -15.59 7.99
CA SER A 344 -24.65 -14.51 8.46
C SER A 344 -23.59 -14.06 7.46
N THR A 345 -23.57 -14.65 6.25
CA THR A 345 -22.55 -14.37 5.24
C THR A 345 -23.17 -13.75 4.01
N GLU A 346 -22.53 -12.72 3.47
CA GLU A 346 -22.97 -11.99 2.31
C GLU A 346 -21.92 -12.06 1.20
N VAL A 347 -22.32 -12.48 -0.01
CA VAL A 347 -21.52 -12.36 -1.23
C VAL A 347 -21.72 -10.96 -1.79
N ILE A 348 -20.63 -10.29 -2.11
CA ILE A 348 -20.63 -8.87 -2.46
C ILE A 348 -19.52 -8.56 -3.47
N SER A 349 -19.71 -7.55 -4.31
CA SER A 349 -18.66 -7.04 -5.18
C SER A 349 -17.55 -6.34 -4.39
N LEU A 350 -16.35 -6.24 -4.97
CA LEU A 350 -15.23 -5.49 -4.39
C LEU A 350 -15.59 -4.02 -4.17
N THR A 351 -16.21 -3.41 -5.17
CA THR A 351 -16.58 -1.98 -5.13
C THR A 351 -17.65 -1.68 -4.08
N ASP A 352 -18.64 -2.57 -3.92
CA ASP A 352 -19.68 -2.37 -2.92
C ASP A 352 -19.14 -2.51 -1.50
N LEU A 353 -18.27 -3.52 -1.23
CA LEU A 353 -17.67 -3.67 0.09
C LEU A 353 -16.73 -2.50 0.41
N GLY A 354 -15.94 -2.05 -0.58
CA GLY A 354 -15.11 -0.86 -0.43
C GLY A 354 -15.92 0.38 -0.11
N GLY A 355 -17.04 0.60 -0.80
CA GLY A 355 -17.99 1.70 -0.50
C GLY A 355 -18.55 1.64 0.92
N ILE A 356 -18.89 0.44 1.42
CA ILE A 356 -19.33 0.25 2.82
C ILE A 356 -18.21 0.59 3.82
N LEU A 357 -16.95 0.25 3.52
CA LEU A 357 -15.81 0.59 4.37
C LEU A 357 -15.54 2.10 4.38
N LEU A 358 -15.58 2.78 3.23
CA LEU A 358 -15.46 4.24 3.14
C LEU A 358 -16.55 4.96 3.96
N ALA A 359 -17.79 4.50 3.86
CA ALA A 359 -18.89 5.04 4.66
C ALA A 359 -18.73 4.78 6.17
N ALA A 360 -18.00 3.74 6.56
CA ALA A 360 -17.68 3.45 7.95
C ALA A 360 -16.49 4.26 8.49
N ALA A 361 -15.72 4.89 7.59
CA ALA A 361 -14.59 5.78 7.90
C ALA A 361 -15.01 7.24 8.10
N SER A 362 -16.19 7.62 7.55
CA SER A 362 -16.81 8.95 7.69
C SER A 362 -17.58 9.05 9.02
#